data_f57a5a854da003dd371f28c587b5b500
#
_entry.id   f57a5a854da003dd371f28c587b5b500
#
_cell.length_a   1.000
_cell.length_b   1.000
_cell.length_c   1.000
_cell.angle_alpha   90.00
_cell.angle_beta   90.00
_cell.angle_gamma   90.00
#
_symmetry.space_group_name_H-M   'P 1'
#
loop_
_entity.id
_entity.type
_entity.pdbx_description
1 polymer ?
#
loop_
_entity_poly.entity_id
_entity_poly.type
_entity_poly.pdbx_seq_one_letter_code
_entity_poly.pdbx_strand_id
1 'polypeptide(L)'
;MVFWKAPHPIKSWKNYKDEEQPHTQWDDLFFDLIFVGVAYNVGHLLEHSGPSLSGFIDCMIIFNIASKLWQDKVLYFTRFDVEDFIHKIFNIIEYCLVGIMACHIPLIHSHNVVEAKVSISGFTVIMLIHRLFIIMRWLEVSICSEKANASKLGTIETRKNMFLLLIDATAVYVTFYHYEDGINIRNILYICFCGVVFDHGIVFCNIIFGTFSQETSVPSHISYFIHRIGEFTMLMVGESVLSLT
;
A
#
# COMPACT_ATOMS: atom_id res chain seq x y z
N MET A 1 11.69 -10.86 24.18
CA MET A 1 11.27 -9.97 23.09
C MET A 1 12.49 -9.14 22.70
N VAL A 2 12.92 -9.23 21.45
CA VAL A 2 14.09 -8.44 20.96
C VAL A 2 13.62 -7.02 20.70
N PHE A 3 14.37 -6.00 21.13
CA PHE A 3 13.96 -4.61 20.98
C PHE A 3 14.03 -4.15 19.53
N TRP A 4 15.11 -4.50 18.83
CA TRP A 4 15.30 -4.25 17.40
C TRP A 4 16.16 -5.36 16.78
N LYS A 5 15.83 -5.75 15.55
CA LYS A 5 16.59 -6.74 14.77
C LYS A 5 16.65 -6.26 13.32
N ALA A 6 17.84 -6.32 12.73
CA ALA A 6 17.98 -5.98 11.31
C ALA A 6 17.10 -6.91 10.42
N PRO A 7 16.46 -6.37 9.37
CA PRO A 7 15.64 -7.17 8.46
C PRO A 7 16.48 -8.29 7.82
N HIS A 8 16.03 -9.54 8.00
CA HIS A 8 16.68 -10.70 7.40
C HIS A 8 15.85 -11.27 6.25
N PRO A 9 16.46 -11.53 5.06
CA PRO A 9 15.76 -12.21 3.99
C PRO A 9 15.28 -13.60 4.44
N ILE A 10 13.98 -13.87 4.30
CA ILE A 10 13.35 -15.13 4.70
C ILE A 10 13.93 -16.28 3.90
N LYS A 11 14.17 -16.10 2.58
CA LYS A 11 14.63 -17.17 1.69
C LYS A 11 16.00 -16.90 1.10
N SER A 12 16.74 -17.98 0.92
CA SER A 12 17.90 -18.06 0.04
C SER A 12 17.54 -18.90 -1.19
N TRP A 13 18.01 -18.54 -2.37
CA TRP A 13 17.87 -19.34 -3.58
C TRP A 13 18.38 -20.81 -3.42
N LYS A 14 19.29 -21.03 -2.46
CA LYS A 14 19.87 -22.35 -2.21
C LYS A 14 18.96 -23.28 -1.42
N ASN A 15 18.06 -22.74 -0.57
CA ASN A 15 17.23 -23.50 0.37
C ASN A 15 15.73 -23.45 0.03
N TYR A 16 15.40 -23.16 -1.22
CA TYR A 16 14.01 -22.94 -1.66
C TYR A 16 13.04 -24.15 -1.41
N LYS A 17 13.57 -25.36 -1.26
CA LYS A 17 12.75 -26.59 -1.14
C LYS A 17 12.39 -27.00 0.28
N ASP A 18 13.08 -26.52 1.31
CA ASP A 18 13.02 -27.11 2.66
C ASP A 18 12.43 -26.18 3.72
N GLU A 19 11.84 -25.03 3.36
CA GLU A 19 11.34 -24.07 4.34
C GLU A 19 9.88 -24.33 4.70
N GLU A 20 9.60 -24.37 6.02
CA GLU A 20 8.25 -24.37 6.57
C GLU A 20 7.45 -23.16 6.02
N GLN A 21 6.18 -23.40 5.73
CA GLN A 21 5.30 -22.32 5.30
C GLN A 21 5.18 -21.30 6.44
N PRO A 22 5.44 -20.01 6.20
CA PRO A 22 5.21 -19.00 7.22
C PRO A 22 3.73 -19.00 7.59
N HIS A 23 3.47 -19.14 8.88
CA HIS A 23 2.10 -19.03 9.39
C HIS A 23 1.63 -17.60 9.31
N THR A 24 0.40 -17.41 8.84
CA THR A 24 -0.27 -16.12 8.90
C THR A 24 -0.36 -15.65 10.35
N GLN A 25 0.17 -14.49 10.64
CA GLN A 25 0.12 -13.93 11.99
C GLN A 25 -1.23 -13.20 12.21
N TRP A 26 -1.66 -13.09 13.46
CA TRP A 26 -2.86 -12.34 13.81
C TRP A 26 -2.80 -10.88 13.34
N ASP A 27 -1.61 -10.28 13.34
CA ASP A 27 -1.36 -8.93 12.84
C ASP A 27 -1.71 -8.79 11.36
N ASP A 28 -1.47 -9.82 10.57
CA ASP A 28 -1.78 -9.87 9.14
C ASP A 28 -3.29 -9.88 8.89
N LEU A 29 -4.02 -10.74 9.63
CA LEU A 29 -5.49 -10.81 9.53
C LEU A 29 -6.14 -9.49 9.97
N PHE A 30 -5.61 -8.87 11.02
CA PHE A 30 -6.11 -7.59 11.48
C PHE A 30 -5.92 -6.49 10.42
N PHE A 31 -4.78 -6.49 9.75
CA PHE A 31 -4.52 -5.55 8.65
C PHE A 31 -5.49 -5.75 7.48
N ASP A 32 -5.76 -7.01 7.10
CA ASP A 32 -6.73 -7.33 6.06
C ASP A 32 -8.14 -6.85 6.42
N LEU A 33 -8.54 -6.99 7.69
CA LEU A 33 -9.83 -6.49 8.19
C LEU A 33 -9.96 -4.96 8.05
N ILE A 34 -8.90 -4.19 8.24
CA ILE A 34 -8.93 -2.74 8.00
C ILE A 34 -9.22 -2.44 6.53
N PHE A 35 -8.67 -3.22 5.60
CA PHE A 35 -8.94 -3.07 4.17
C PHE A 35 -10.35 -3.50 3.76
N VAL A 36 -10.97 -4.43 4.47
CA VAL A 36 -12.41 -4.69 4.32
C VAL A 36 -13.22 -3.41 4.64
N GLY A 37 -12.86 -2.70 5.70
CA GLY A 37 -13.44 -1.39 5.99
C GLY A 37 -13.19 -0.34 4.90
N VAL A 38 -12.01 -0.34 4.27
CA VAL A 38 -11.73 0.49 3.08
C VAL A 38 -12.68 0.15 1.94
N ALA A 39 -12.83 -1.14 1.62
CA ALA A 39 -13.70 -1.59 0.54
C ALA A 39 -15.17 -1.24 0.80
N TYR A 40 -15.64 -1.43 2.03
CA TYR A 40 -16.98 -1.01 2.46
C TYR A 40 -17.21 0.49 2.20
N ASN A 41 -16.27 1.34 2.61
CA ASN A 41 -16.37 2.78 2.41
C ASN A 41 -16.32 3.19 0.93
N VAL A 42 -15.56 2.48 0.10
CA VAL A 42 -15.57 2.68 -1.36
C VAL A 42 -16.92 2.25 -1.95
N GLY A 43 -17.51 1.15 -1.49
CA GLY A 43 -18.85 0.72 -1.88
C GLY A 43 -19.92 1.75 -1.53
N HIS A 44 -19.85 2.30 -0.32
CA HIS A 44 -20.75 3.37 0.13
C HIS A 44 -20.59 4.65 -0.71
N LEU A 45 -19.37 5.00 -1.08
CA LEU A 45 -19.11 6.13 -1.99
C LEU A 45 -19.74 5.89 -3.36
N LEU A 46 -19.68 4.66 -3.89
CA LEU A 46 -20.30 4.28 -5.16
C LEU A 46 -21.82 4.42 -5.10
N GLU A 47 -22.44 3.96 -4.01
CA GLU A 47 -23.89 4.09 -3.80
C GLU A 47 -24.35 5.56 -3.84
N HIS A 48 -23.60 6.45 -3.18
CA HIS A 48 -23.89 7.88 -3.11
C HIS A 48 -23.61 8.65 -4.40
N SER A 49 -22.65 8.19 -5.21
CA SER A 49 -22.33 8.83 -6.50
C SER A 49 -23.38 8.55 -7.59
N GLY A 50 -24.34 7.67 -7.32
CA GLY A 50 -25.35 7.23 -8.26
C GLY A 50 -24.78 6.38 -9.42
N PRO A 51 -25.61 5.86 -10.32
CA PRO A 51 -25.19 5.00 -11.42
C PRO A 51 -24.50 5.79 -12.54
N SER A 52 -23.39 6.45 -12.24
CA SER A 52 -22.61 7.18 -13.22
C SER A 52 -21.27 6.47 -13.49
N LEU A 53 -20.90 6.39 -14.77
CA LEU A 53 -19.60 5.82 -15.15
C LEU A 53 -18.44 6.57 -14.50
N SER A 54 -18.56 7.87 -14.32
CA SER A 54 -17.55 8.70 -13.69
C SER A 54 -17.37 8.37 -12.20
N GLY A 55 -18.46 8.18 -11.46
CA GLY A 55 -18.42 7.77 -10.05
C GLY A 55 -17.80 6.38 -9.89
N PHE A 56 -18.12 5.45 -10.77
CA PHE A 56 -17.50 4.13 -10.79
C PHE A 56 -15.99 4.20 -11.02
N ILE A 57 -15.52 5.02 -11.98
CA ILE A 57 -14.10 5.23 -12.24
C ILE A 57 -13.38 5.81 -11.00
N ASP A 58 -13.97 6.81 -10.35
CA ASP A 58 -13.40 7.42 -9.15
C ASP A 58 -13.27 6.40 -8.01
N CYS A 59 -14.29 5.56 -7.78
CA CYS A 59 -14.24 4.46 -6.81
C CYS A 59 -13.15 3.43 -7.14
N MET A 60 -13.02 3.04 -8.42
CA MET A 60 -11.95 2.14 -8.85
C MET A 60 -10.57 2.73 -8.62
N ILE A 61 -10.38 4.02 -8.85
CA ILE A 61 -9.12 4.73 -8.60
C ILE A 61 -8.79 4.72 -7.11
N ILE A 62 -9.74 5.12 -6.25
CA ILE A 62 -9.54 5.14 -4.80
C ILE A 62 -9.21 3.75 -4.27
N PHE A 63 -9.95 2.73 -4.73
CA PHE A 63 -9.69 1.35 -4.33
C PHE A 63 -8.31 0.86 -4.75
N ASN A 64 -7.86 1.17 -5.98
CA ASN A 64 -6.51 0.80 -6.45
C ASN A 64 -5.42 1.50 -5.65
N ILE A 65 -5.60 2.80 -5.33
CA ILE A 65 -4.66 3.55 -4.50
C ILE A 65 -4.56 2.90 -3.12
N ALA A 66 -5.67 2.61 -2.47
CA ALA A 66 -5.69 1.96 -1.17
C ALA A 66 -5.08 0.55 -1.22
N SER A 67 -5.48 -0.27 -2.20
CA SER A 67 -4.94 -1.63 -2.38
C SER A 67 -3.41 -1.65 -2.58
N LYS A 68 -2.85 -0.57 -3.13
CA LYS A 68 -1.40 -0.43 -3.27
C LYS A 68 -0.68 -0.39 -1.92
N LEU A 69 -1.27 0.25 -0.90
CA LEU A 69 -0.71 0.27 0.45
C LEU A 69 -0.63 -1.15 1.03
N TRP A 70 -1.67 -1.95 0.83
CA TRP A 70 -1.70 -3.35 1.22
C TRP A 70 -0.62 -4.16 0.49
N GLN A 71 -0.52 -4.00 -0.84
CA GLN A 71 0.46 -4.71 -1.66
C GLN A 71 1.89 -4.39 -1.23
N ASP A 72 2.24 -3.14 -1.00
CA ASP A 72 3.58 -2.72 -0.58
C ASP A 72 4.00 -3.40 0.71
N LYS A 73 3.10 -3.49 1.69
CA LYS A 73 3.34 -4.18 2.94
C LYS A 73 3.52 -5.68 2.76
N VAL A 74 2.57 -6.33 2.08
CA VAL A 74 2.63 -7.78 1.85
C VAL A 74 3.90 -8.16 1.08
N LEU A 75 4.27 -7.40 0.03
CA LEU A 75 5.49 -7.65 -0.72
C LEU A 75 6.77 -7.50 0.12
N TYR A 76 6.79 -6.59 1.08
CA TYR A 76 7.90 -6.46 2.03
C TYR A 76 8.00 -7.71 2.91
N PHE A 77 6.90 -8.12 3.55
CA PHE A 77 6.87 -9.28 4.44
C PHE A 77 7.02 -10.63 3.73
N THR A 78 6.78 -10.72 2.42
CA THR A 78 7.14 -11.92 1.65
C THR A 78 8.65 -12.13 1.50
N ARG A 79 9.45 -11.11 1.78
CA ARG A 79 10.90 -11.12 1.56
C ARG A 79 11.72 -11.05 2.84
N PHE A 80 11.19 -10.36 3.86
CA PHE A 80 11.94 -10.08 5.09
C PHE A 80 11.16 -10.54 6.31
N ASP A 81 11.89 -11.24 7.20
CA ASP A 81 11.40 -11.59 8.54
C ASP A 81 11.80 -10.47 9.51
N VAL A 82 10.81 -9.87 10.15
CA VAL A 82 10.98 -8.72 11.03
C VAL A 82 10.06 -8.88 12.24
N GLU A 83 10.50 -9.67 13.22
CA GLU A 83 9.75 -9.92 14.45
C GLU A 83 10.41 -9.27 15.66
N ASP A 84 10.33 -7.95 15.76
CA ASP A 84 10.82 -7.20 16.91
C ASP A 84 9.81 -6.14 17.39
N PHE A 85 10.11 -5.54 18.54
CA PHE A 85 9.21 -4.58 19.18
C PHE A 85 9.01 -3.30 18.38
N ILE A 86 10.08 -2.77 17.78
CA ILE A 86 10.04 -1.51 17.02
C ILE A 86 9.18 -1.67 15.77
N HIS A 87 9.38 -2.76 15.02
CA HIS A 87 8.61 -3.02 13.80
C HIS A 87 7.13 -3.29 14.11
N LYS A 88 6.80 -3.91 15.25
CA LYS A 88 5.41 -4.03 15.69
C LYS A 88 4.76 -2.68 15.98
N ILE A 89 5.48 -1.73 16.59
CA ILE A 89 4.98 -0.36 16.76
C ILE A 89 4.74 0.31 15.41
N PHE A 90 5.69 0.19 14.47
CA PHE A 90 5.50 0.73 13.12
C PHE A 90 4.28 0.13 12.42
N ASN A 91 4.05 -1.17 12.57
CA ASN A 91 2.86 -1.82 12.03
C ASN A 91 1.57 -1.24 12.62
N ILE A 92 1.51 -1.04 13.94
CA ILE A 92 0.33 -0.46 14.61
C ILE A 92 0.06 0.96 14.10
N ILE A 93 1.10 1.78 13.96
CA ILE A 93 0.96 3.14 13.42
C ILE A 93 0.40 3.09 11.99
N GLU A 94 0.92 2.19 11.16
CA GLU A 94 0.45 2.00 9.78
C GLU A 94 -1.02 1.55 9.73
N TYR A 95 -1.44 0.66 10.63
CA TYR A 95 -2.85 0.25 10.76
C TYR A 95 -3.75 1.44 11.11
N CYS A 96 -3.32 2.27 12.05
CA CYS A 96 -4.05 3.49 12.40
C CYS A 96 -4.15 4.46 11.21
N LEU A 97 -3.06 4.65 10.47
CA LEU A 97 -3.05 5.53 9.29
C LEU A 97 -4.04 5.04 8.21
N VAL A 98 -4.02 3.75 7.88
CA VAL A 98 -4.96 3.18 6.90
C VAL A 98 -6.40 3.26 7.41
N GLY A 99 -6.64 3.02 8.69
CA GLY A 99 -7.95 3.19 9.31
C GLY A 99 -8.48 4.62 9.21
N ILE A 100 -7.63 5.62 9.49
CA ILE A 100 -7.99 7.03 9.34
C ILE A 100 -8.24 7.36 7.86
N MET A 101 -7.42 6.85 6.95
CA MET A 101 -7.63 7.01 5.51
C MET A 101 -9.00 6.48 5.08
N ALA A 102 -9.39 5.30 5.57
CA ALA A 102 -10.70 4.72 5.30
C ALA A 102 -11.85 5.63 5.71
N CYS A 103 -11.75 6.32 6.86
CA CYS A 103 -12.77 7.26 7.34
C CYS A 103 -12.93 8.49 6.42
N HIS A 104 -11.91 8.87 5.66
CA HIS A 104 -11.99 9.99 4.73
C HIS A 104 -12.68 9.64 3.40
N ILE A 105 -12.67 8.36 2.99
CA ILE A 105 -13.19 7.92 1.67
C ILE A 105 -14.65 8.33 1.42
N PRO A 106 -15.61 8.09 2.32
CA PRO A 106 -17.02 8.38 2.05
C PRO A 106 -17.31 9.87 1.81
N LEU A 107 -16.49 10.75 2.36
CA LEU A 107 -16.69 12.19 2.33
C LEU A 107 -15.97 12.89 1.17
N ILE A 108 -15.20 12.17 0.35
CA ILE A 108 -14.45 12.74 -0.78
C ILE A 108 -15.39 13.42 -1.79
N HIS A 109 -16.58 12.87 -2.01
CA HIS A 109 -17.62 13.42 -2.90
C HIS A 109 -18.77 14.08 -2.13
N SER A 110 -18.51 14.56 -0.90
CA SER A 110 -19.53 15.31 -0.15
C SER A 110 -20.02 16.54 -0.93
N HIS A 111 -21.32 16.82 -0.86
CA HIS A 111 -21.89 18.06 -1.39
C HIS A 111 -21.39 19.32 -0.65
N ASN A 112 -20.92 19.13 0.57
CA ASN A 112 -20.27 20.21 1.33
C ASN A 112 -18.80 20.33 0.90
N VAL A 113 -18.48 21.41 0.19
CA VAL A 113 -17.13 21.69 -0.33
C VAL A 113 -16.04 21.65 0.75
N VAL A 114 -16.34 22.12 1.96
CA VAL A 114 -15.40 22.12 3.07
C VAL A 114 -15.10 20.69 3.54
N GLU A 115 -16.12 19.85 3.68
CA GLU A 115 -15.95 18.44 4.06
C GLU A 115 -15.18 17.67 3.00
N ALA A 116 -15.51 17.87 1.73
CA ALA A 116 -14.80 17.24 0.61
C ALA A 116 -13.32 17.66 0.59
N LYS A 117 -13.02 18.95 0.80
CA LYS A 117 -11.64 19.47 0.89
C LYS A 117 -10.86 18.82 2.04
N VAL A 118 -11.45 18.78 3.24
CA VAL A 118 -10.81 18.18 4.42
C VAL A 118 -10.56 16.69 4.17
N SER A 119 -11.51 15.99 3.57
CA SER A 119 -11.40 14.55 3.33
C SER A 119 -10.35 14.21 2.28
N ILE A 120 -10.31 14.89 1.14
CA ILE A 120 -9.28 14.65 0.14
C ILE A 120 -7.90 15.08 0.65
N SER A 121 -7.82 16.15 1.47
CA SER A 121 -6.56 16.56 2.11
C SER A 121 -6.07 15.49 3.09
N GLY A 122 -6.96 14.98 3.95
CA GLY A 122 -6.63 13.89 4.87
C GLY A 122 -6.16 12.63 4.13
N PHE A 123 -6.88 12.24 3.08
CA PHE A 123 -6.52 11.09 2.25
C PHE A 123 -5.13 11.24 1.63
N THR A 124 -4.83 12.37 0.98
CA THR A 124 -3.53 12.60 0.32
C THR A 124 -2.37 12.72 1.30
N VAL A 125 -2.58 13.36 2.46
CA VAL A 125 -1.57 13.46 3.53
C VAL A 125 -1.23 12.09 4.09
N ILE A 126 -2.24 11.22 4.32
CA ILE A 126 -1.99 9.87 4.81
C ILE A 126 -1.21 9.05 3.79
N MET A 127 -1.54 9.18 2.50
CA MET A 127 -0.76 8.57 1.41
C MET A 127 0.72 8.98 1.48
N LEU A 128 0.99 10.28 1.64
CA LEU A 128 2.35 10.81 1.75
C LEU A 128 3.08 10.24 2.98
N ILE A 129 2.42 10.21 4.15
CA ILE A 129 3.01 9.66 5.38
C ILE A 129 3.30 8.16 5.20
N HIS A 130 2.37 7.40 4.64
CA HIS A 130 2.57 5.98 4.37
C HIS A 130 3.77 5.76 3.43
N ARG A 131 3.93 6.58 2.39
CA ARG A 131 5.11 6.52 1.50
C ARG A 131 6.42 6.73 2.26
N LEU A 132 6.45 7.65 3.21
CA LEU A 132 7.62 7.85 4.08
C LEU A 132 7.93 6.59 4.92
N PHE A 133 6.91 5.90 5.45
CA PHE A 133 7.10 4.63 6.16
C PHE A 133 7.71 3.54 5.26
N ILE A 134 7.23 3.42 4.02
CA ILE A 134 7.80 2.47 3.03
C ILE A 134 9.26 2.82 2.73
N ILE A 135 9.58 4.10 2.54
CA ILE A 135 10.96 4.54 2.32
C ILE A 135 11.85 4.19 3.52
N MET A 136 11.38 4.44 4.73
CA MET A 136 12.15 4.10 5.94
C MET A 136 12.44 2.59 6.03
N ARG A 137 11.47 1.73 5.74
CA ARG A 137 11.65 0.26 5.72
C ARG A 137 12.70 -0.17 4.69
N TRP A 138 12.62 0.34 3.46
CA TRP A 138 13.59 -0.01 2.42
C TRP A 138 14.97 0.58 2.67
N LEU A 139 15.04 1.76 3.28
CA LEU A 139 16.29 2.37 3.71
C LEU A 139 16.96 1.54 4.80
N GLU A 140 16.20 1.05 5.78
CA GLU A 140 16.69 0.14 6.80
C GLU A 140 17.29 -1.14 6.20
N VAL A 141 16.58 -1.77 5.24
CA VAL A 141 17.12 -2.93 4.49
C VAL A 141 18.41 -2.56 3.77
N SER A 142 18.47 -1.38 3.14
CA SER A 142 19.64 -0.93 2.41
C SER A 142 20.88 -0.76 3.29
N ILE A 143 20.68 -0.25 4.51
CA ILE A 143 21.78 0.08 5.44
C ILE A 143 22.14 -1.11 6.35
N CYS A 144 21.13 -1.79 6.88
CA CYS A 144 21.31 -2.75 7.96
C CYS A 144 21.42 -4.20 7.49
N SER A 145 21.09 -4.51 6.21
CA SER A 145 21.17 -5.88 5.73
C SER A 145 22.61 -6.34 5.51
N GLU A 146 22.98 -7.46 6.14
CA GLU A 146 24.30 -8.09 5.95
C GLU A 146 24.49 -8.71 4.56
N LYS A 147 23.36 -9.03 3.86
CA LYS A 147 23.41 -9.62 2.53
C LYS A 147 23.46 -8.53 1.45
N ALA A 148 24.54 -8.51 0.66
CA ALA A 148 24.75 -7.52 -0.40
C ALA A 148 23.57 -7.42 -1.39
N ASN A 149 22.89 -8.53 -1.72
CA ASN A 149 21.74 -8.54 -2.61
C ASN A 149 20.53 -7.85 -2.00
N ALA A 150 20.28 -8.03 -0.69
CA ALA A 150 19.21 -7.37 0.01
C ALA A 150 19.47 -5.86 0.13
N SER A 151 20.71 -5.46 0.45
CA SER A 151 21.11 -4.05 0.48
C SER A 151 20.95 -3.37 -0.88
N LYS A 152 21.34 -4.03 -1.98
CA LYS A 152 21.13 -3.51 -3.36
C LYS A 152 19.65 -3.34 -3.66
N LEU A 153 18.80 -4.35 -3.35
CA LEU A 153 17.36 -4.26 -3.52
C LEU A 153 16.78 -3.12 -2.68
N GLY A 154 17.16 -3.01 -1.41
CA GLY A 154 16.75 -1.91 -0.55
C GLY A 154 17.05 -0.54 -1.14
N THR A 155 18.25 -0.37 -1.74
CA THR A 155 18.66 0.87 -2.40
C THR A 155 17.79 1.18 -3.64
N ILE A 156 17.50 0.18 -4.45
CA ILE A 156 16.66 0.33 -5.67
C ILE A 156 15.24 0.73 -5.27
N GLU A 157 14.65 0.00 -4.33
CA GLU A 157 13.28 0.26 -3.85
C GLU A 157 13.18 1.63 -3.13
N THR A 158 14.19 2.00 -2.35
CA THR A 158 14.25 3.33 -1.73
C THR A 158 14.24 4.43 -2.79
N ARG A 159 15.08 4.34 -3.83
CA ARG A 159 15.12 5.34 -4.92
C ARG A 159 13.78 5.43 -5.67
N LYS A 160 13.17 4.29 -5.97
CA LYS A 160 11.85 4.23 -6.60
C LYS A 160 10.80 4.95 -5.74
N ASN A 161 10.73 4.63 -4.46
CA ASN A 161 9.76 5.23 -3.55
C ASN A 161 10.04 6.72 -3.27
N MET A 162 11.29 7.17 -3.31
CA MET A 162 11.63 8.60 -3.28
C MET A 162 11.07 9.37 -4.49
N PHE A 163 11.10 8.75 -5.68
CA PHE A 163 10.46 9.35 -6.85
C PHE A 163 8.93 9.39 -6.71
N LEU A 164 8.30 8.31 -6.24
CA LEU A 164 6.86 8.27 -5.97
C LEU A 164 6.44 9.29 -4.91
N LEU A 165 7.30 9.55 -3.91
CA LEU A 165 7.07 10.58 -2.90
C LEU A 165 6.87 11.98 -3.51
N LEU A 166 7.57 12.30 -4.61
CA LEU A 166 7.37 13.58 -5.30
C LEU A 166 5.97 13.68 -5.91
N ILE A 167 5.43 12.57 -6.42
CA ILE A 167 4.06 12.52 -6.95
C ILE A 167 3.04 12.73 -5.81
N ASP A 168 3.21 12.02 -4.69
CA ASP A 168 2.34 12.14 -3.52
C ASP A 168 2.42 13.57 -2.92
N ALA A 169 3.62 14.16 -2.85
CA ALA A 169 3.81 15.54 -2.40
C ALA A 169 3.15 16.56 -3.35
N THR A 170 3.18 16.29 -4.66
CA THR A 170 2.48 17.13 -5.64
C THR A 170 0.96 17.07 -5.43
N ALA A 171 0.41 15.89 -5.16
CA ALA A 171 -1.02 15.74 -4.86
C ALA A 171 -1.41 16.53 -3.60
N VAL A 172 -0.62 16.46 -2.54
CA VAL A 172 -0.83 17.23 -1.30
C VAL A 172 -0.75 18.72 -1.60
N TYR A 173 0.29 19.17 -2.32
CA TYR A 173 0.45 20.59 -2.68
C TYR A 173 -0.75 21.12 -3.47
N VAL A 174 -1.18 20.39 -4.50
CA VAL A 174 -2.34 20.77 -5.33
C VAL A 174 -3.62 20.83 -4.47
N THR A 175 -3.80 19.89 -3.54
CA THR A 175 -4.96 19.87 -2.65
C THR A 175 -5.01 21.10 -1.74
N PHE A 176 -3.89 21.51 -1.16
CA PHE A 176 -3.87 22.62 -0.21
C PHE A 176 -3.92 24.00 -0.87
N TYR A 177 -3.25 24.18 -2.01
CA TYR A 177 -3.05 25.52 -2.60
C TYR A 177 -3.98 25.81 -3.78
N HIS A 178 -4.44 24.80 -4.52
CA HIS A 178 -5.21 25.02 -5.75
C HIS A 178 -6.65 24.48 -5.69
N TYR A 179 -7.06 23.88 -4.58
CA TYR A 179 -8.43 23.37 -4.47
C TYR A 179 -9.49 24.47 -4.63
N GLU A 180 -9.20 25.68 -4.15
CA GLU A 180 -10.09 26.87 -4.23
C GLU A 180 -10.12 27.49 -5.64
N ASP A 181 -9.08 27.26 -6.44
CA ASP A 181 -8.99 27.75 -7.83
C ASP A 181 -9.83 26.93 -8.84
N GLY A 182 -10.70 26.03 -8.34
CA GLY A 182 -11.59 25.22 -9.18
C GLY A 182 -10.98 23.92 -9.70
N ILE A 183 -9.86 23.46 -9.12
CA ILE A 183 -9.34 22.13 -9.42
C ILE A 183 -10.30 21.08 -8.87
N ASN A 184 -10.78 20.23 -9.76
CA ASN A 184 -11.69 19.15 -9.42
C ASN A 184 -10.95 18.08 -8.57
N ILE A 185 -11.61 17.56 -7.53
CA ILE A 185 -11.17 16.42 -6.73
C ILE A 185 -10.63 15.27 -7.59
N ARG A 186 -11.28 15.03 -8.73
CA ARG A 186 -10.88 14.01 -9.71
C ARG A 186 -9.45 14.20 -10.22
N ASN A 187 -9.00 15.43 -10.44
CA ASN A 187 -7.64 15.70 -10.89
C ASN A 187 -6.62 15.29 -9.81
N ILE A 188 -6.94 15.51 -8.53
CA ILE A 188 -6.09 15.11 -7.40
C ILE A 188 -6.00 13.58 -7.34
N LEU A 189 -7.13 12.88 -7.47
CA LEU A 189 -7.18 11.42 -7.51
C LEU A 189 -6.36 10.87 -8.69
N TYR A 190 -6.41 11.50 -9.85
CA TYR A 190 -5.60 11.10 -11.01
C TYR A 190 -4.11 11.28 -10.76
N ILE A 191 -3.67 12.34 -10.07
CA ILE A 191 -2.27 12.52 -9.70
C ILE A 191 -1.82 11.37 -8.79
N CYS A 192 -2.58 11.03 -7.75
CA CYS A 192 -2.28 9.89 -6.87
C CYS A 192 -2.25 8.57 -7.66
N PHE A 193 -3.21 8.36 -8.54
CA PHE A 193 -3.31 7.14 -9.36
C PHE A 193 -2.16 7.03 -10.36
N CYS A 194 -1.65 8.12 -10.92
CA CYS A 194 -0.46 8.12 -11.76
C CYS A 194 0.75 7.51 -11.03
N GLY A 195 0.90 7.76 -9.74
CA GLY A 195 1.93 7.12 -8.92
C GLY A 195 1.78 5.60 -8.88
N VAL A 196 0.55 5.09 -8.70
CA VAL A 196 0.26 3.65 -8.70
C VAL A 196 0.55 3.02 -10.06
N VAL A 197 0.08 3.65 -11.15
CA VAL A 197 0.31 3.19 -12.54
C VAL A 197 1.80 3.15 -12.86
N PHE A 198 2.54 4.18 -12.44
CA PHE A 198 3.98 4.25 -12.65
C PHE A 198 4.72 3.11 -11.94
N ASP A 199 4.37 2.82 -10.68
CA ASP A 199 4.98 1.73 -9.92
C ASP A 199 4.72 0.36 -10.58
N HIS A 200 3.47 0.09 -10.95
CA HIS A 200 3.13 -1.14 -11.68
C HIS A 200 3.81 -1.21 -13.07
N GLY A 201 3.93 -0.08 -13.74
CA GLY A 201 4.64 0.04 -15.02
C GLY A 201 6.11 -0.33 -14.90
N ILE A 202 6.81 0.11 -13.85
CA ILE A 202 8.19 -0.30 -13.58
C ILE A 202 8.28 -1.81 -13.39
N VAL A 203 7.39 -2.41 -12.58
CA VAL A 203 7.38 -3.85 -12.35
C VAL A 203 7.16 -4.61 -13.67
N PHE A 204 6.19 -4.19 -14.46
CA PHE A 204 5.87 -4.79 -15.76
C PHE A 204 7.05 -4.69 -16.75
N CYS A 205 7.68 -3.52 -16.85
CA CYS A 205 8.87 -3.34 -17.69
C CYS A 205 10.01 -4.25 -17.23
N ASN A 206 10.24 -4.37 -15.93
CA ASN A 206 11.27 -5.26 -15.40
C ASN A 206 11.01 -6.73 -15.73
N ILE A 207 9.75 -7.16 -15.75
CA ILE A 207 9.37 -8.53 -16.15
C ILE A 207 9.65 -8.74 -17.64
N ILE A 208 9.21 -7.82 -18.51
CA ILE A 208 9.36 -7.96 -19.97
C ILE A 208 10.82 -7.92 -20.40
N PHE A 209 11.58 -6.97 -19.87
CA PHE A 209 12.97 -6.77 -20.30
C PHE A 209 13.97 -7.64 -19.53
N GLY A 210 13.50 -8.49 -18.60
CA GLY A 210 14.35 -9.42 -17.87
C GLY A 210 15.44 -8.73 -17.03
N THR A 211 15.20 -7.47 -16.62
CA THR A 211 16.19 -6.67 -15.88
C THR A 211 16.37 -7.13 -14.43
N PHE A 212 15.52 -8.03 -13.93
CA PHE A 212 15.70 -8.71 -12.66
C PHE A 212 16.86 -9.72 -12.76
N SER A 213 18.07 -9.26 -12.49
CA SER A 213 19.21 -10.17 -12.33
C SER A 213 19.05 -10.94 -11.00
N GLN A 214 19.39 -12.23 -10.99
CA GLN A 214 19.42 -13.05 -9.76
C GLN A 214 20.33 -12.44 -8.69
N GLU A 215 21.31 -11.65 -9.09
CA GLU A 215 22.26 -10.98 -8.20
C GLU A 215 21.65 -9.82 -7.42
N THR A 216 20.56 -9.23 -7.90
CA THR A 216 19.88 -8.09 -7.26
C THR A 216 18.53 -8.46 -6.67
N SER A 217 18.06 -9.69 -6.85
CA SER A 217 16.75 -10.12 -6.36
C SER A 217 16.86 -10.86 -5.04
N VAL A 218 16.03 -10.47 -4.08
CA VAL A 218 15.73 -11.28 -2.89
C VAL A 218 14.49 -12.09 -3.23
N PRO A 219 14.55 -13.44 -3.15
CA PRO A 219 13.42 -14.27 -3.48
C PRO A 219 12.24 -13.97 -2.55
N SER A 220 11.05 -13.80 -3.13
CA SER A 220 9.81 -13.68 -2.37
C SER A 220 9.20 -15.04 -2.10
N HIS A 221 8.53 -15.17 -0.95
CA HIS A 221 7.81 -16.39 -0.60
C HIS A 221 6.47 -16.45 -1.36
N ILE A 222 6.48 -17.03 -2.56
CA ILE A 222 5.33 -17.06 -3.46
C ILE A 222 4.11 -17.74 -2.81
N SER A 223 4.31 -18.86 -2.12
CA SER A 223 3.21 -19.58 -1.43
C SER A 223 2.55 -18.71 -0.36
N TYR A 224 3.34 -17.96 0.43
CA TYR A 224 2.81 -17.00 1.40
C TYR A 224 2.03 -15.88 0.71
N PHE A 225 2.57 -15.32 -0.36
CA PHE A 225 1.90 -14.26 -1.13
C PHE A 225 0.54 -14.72 -1.70
N ILE A 226 0.49 -15.91 -2.30
CA ILE A 226 -0.76 -16.49 -2.82
C ILE A 226 -1.76 -16.73 -1.68
N HIS A 227 -1.30 -17.24 -0.54
CA HIS A 227 -2.14 -17.46 0.62
C HIS A 227 -2.74 -16.14 1.13
N ARG A 228 -1.94 -15.09 1.26
CA ARG A 228 -2.38 -13.77 1.66
C ARG A 228 -3.41 -13.14 0.70
N ILE A 229 -3.20 -13.29 -0.62
CA ILE A 229 -4.21 -12.86 -1.62
C ILE A 229 -5.50 -13.65 -1.44
N GLY A 230 -5.42 -14.95 -1.21
CA GLY A 230 -6.59 -15.80 -0.98
C GLY A 230 -7.39 -15.37 0.25
N GLU A 231 -6.74 -15.16 1.39
CA GLU A 231 -7.37 -14.68 2.63
C GLU A 231 -8.01 -13.31 2.43
N PHE A 232 -7.27 -12.36 1.86
CA PHE A 232 -7.79 -11.03 1.55
C PHE A 232 -9.02 -11.09 0.63
N THR A 233 -8.97 -11.91 -0.42
CA THR A 233 -10.10 -12.07 -1.34
C THR A 233 -11.31 -12.68 -0.65
N MET A 234 -11.11 -13.69 0.21
CA MET A 234 -12.19 -14.32 0.99
C MET A 234 -12.87 -13.31 1.91
N LEU A 235 -12.09 -12.49 2.61
CA LEU A 235 -12.62 -11.45 3.50
C LEU A 235 -13.43 -10.42 2.71
N MET A 236 -12.91 -9.95 1.55
CA MET A 236 -13.59 -8.99 0.69
C MET A 236 -14.90 -9.53 0.13
N VAL A 237 -14.91 -10.79 -0.35
CA VAL A 237 -16.13 -11.43 -0.86
C VAL A 237 -17.12 -11.71 0.27
N GLY A 238 -16.64 -12.16 1.43
CA GLY A 238 -17.49 -12.41 2.60
C GLY A 238 -18.24 -11.17 3.05
N GLU A 239 -17.56 -10.03 3.15
CA GLU A 239 -18.18 -8.76 3.50
C GLU A 239 -19.18 -8.28 2.42
N SER A 240 -18.83 -8.44 1.14
CA SER A 240 -19.73 -8.08 0.05
C SER A 240 -21.04 -8.88 0.08
N VAL A 241 -21.01 -10.15 0.50
CA VAL A 241 -22.21 -10.98 0.66
C VAL A 241 -23.03 -10.52 1.87
N LEU A 242 -22.38 -10.21 3.01
CA LEU A 242 -23.06 -9.76 4.22
C LEU A 242 -23.70 -8.37 4.05
N SER A 243 -23.12 -7.50 3.22
CA SER A 243 -23.69 -6.17 2.94
C SER A 243 -24.89 -6.19 2.01
N LEU A 244 -25.15 -7.32 1.31
CA LEU A 244 -26.31 -7.50 0.42
C LEU A 244 -27.52 -8.12 1.13
N THR A 245 -27.37 -8.60 2.36
CA THR A 245 -28.44 -9.19 3.18
C THR A 245 -28.99 -8.18 4.18
#